data_70d735fd7992a4d8b1e3d1b3301cb498
#
_entry.id   70d735fd7992a4d8b1e3d1b3301cb498
#
_cell.length_a   1.000
_cell.length_b   1.000
_cell.length_c   1.000
_cell.angle_alpha   90.00
_cell.angle_beta   90.00
_cell.angle_gamma   90.00
#
_symmetry.space_group_name_H-M   'P 1'
#
loop_
_entity.id
_entity.type
_entity.pdbx_description
1 polymer ?
#
loop_
_entity_poly.entity_id
_entity_poly.type
_entity_poly.pdbx_seq_one_letter_code
_entity_poly.pdbx_strand_id
1 'polypeptide(L)'
;MRIAMFSAETLHSINSGGLGVHVTELAAGLTRRGHEVHVFTRRHLQHHYDCIDAVHYHRVDHGLAHDAVSTMDYMCKAMAHRFHEVTSMIGKFDLAHAHDWSTANAMKYVIDGFRTPGILTMHSTEYGRAGNVFHNGYAKWIRDTESSGCHNATALIAVSYFLADELRRIYWVPGEKIHVVHNGVNYRAYDGFLNPAEIKARYGLAPMTPTVMAIARMTAQKGIDLLVDSVPMVRASYPDVKYIIVGDGPDRDYIVRRAHEIGAAGSIIFLSSPSRQELIDLKRSVDIFAVPSRNEPFGIVVLEAWAAGKPVVATLAGGPREFIWHDVNGFLVETHAHGLAHGIGSLLADHEHCRALGRNGRQAVETAFNWDRVAANTEGVYYAVA
;
A
#
# COMPACT_ATOMS: atom_id res chain seq x y z
N MET A 1 15.94 -6.00 20.43
CA MET A 1 16.37 -6.93 19.36
C MET A 1 17.13 -6.17 18.30
N ARG A 2 18.08 -6.83 17.62
CA ARG A 2 18.69 -6.35 16.38
C ARG A 2 17.99 -7.01 15.19
N ILE A 3 17.36 -6.21 14.34
CA ILE A 3 16.46 -6.65 13.29
C ILE A 3 17.05 -6.32 11.92
N ALA A 4 17.15 -7.31 11.02
CA ALA A 4 17.49 -7.10 9.62
C ALA A 4 16.20 -7.09 8.77
N MET A 5 15.84 -5.95 8.19
CA MET A 5 14.70 -5.82 7.29
C MET A 5 15.17 -5.81 5.84
N PHE A 6 14.52 -6.58 4.97
CA PHE A 6 14.82 -6.66 3.54
C PHE A 6 13.64 -6.14 2.72
N SER A 7 13.87 -5.10 1.94
CA SER A 7 12.85 -4.52 1.06
C SER A 7 13.44 -3.99 -0.24
N ALA A 8 12.74 -4.23 -1.33
CA ALA A 8 13.11 -3.63 -2.63
C ALA A 8 12.88 -2.12 -2.66
N GLU A 9 12.05 -1.58 -1.76
CA GLU A 9 11.62 -0.18 -1.75
C GLU A 9 11.65 0.40 -0.34
N THR A 10 12.03 1.67 -0.24
CA THR A 10 11.88 2.51 0.95
C THR A 10 11.67 3.97 0.52
N LEU A 11 11.19 4.84 1.40
CA LEU A 11 11.13 6.29 1.13
C LEU A 11 12.52 6.93 0.93
N HIS A 12 13.57 6.24 1.38
CA HIS A 12 14.97 6.69 1.31
C HIS A 12 15.78 5.97 0.21
N SER A 13 15.11 5.26 -0.70
CA SER A 13 15.72 4.58 -1.85
C SER A 13 14.83 4.76 -3.09
N ILE A 14 14.35 3.66 -3.68
CA ILE A 14 13.32 3.68 -4.70
C ILE A 14 11.98 3.51 -4.01
N ASN A 15 11.01 4.32 -4.36
CA ASN A 15 9.64 4.22 -3.85
C ASN A 15 8.66 4.34 -5.02
N SER A 16 7.94 3.26 -5.28
CA SER A 16 6.93 3.21 -6.36
C SER A 16 5.51 2.95 -5.82
N GLY A 17 5.34 2.81 -4.49
CA GLY A 17 4.04 2.48 -3.92
C GLY A 17 4.01 2.39 -2.40
N GLY A 18 2.99 1.71 -1.88
CA GLY A 18 2.76 1.56 -0.44
C GLY A 18 3.83 0.77 0.31
N LEU A 19 4.59 -0.11 -0.39
CA LEU A 19 5.64 -0.93 0.22
C LEU A 19 6.75 -0.08 0.84
N GLY A 20 7.25 0.92 0.10
CA GLY A 20 8.31 1.81 0.59
C GLY A 20 7.88 2.61 1.81
N VAL A 21 6.63 3.08 1.84
CA VAL A 21 6.04 3.74 3.01
C VAL A 21 5.95 2.78 4.19
N HIS A 22 5.41 1.57 3.97
CA HIS A 22 5.26 0.57 5.02
C HIS A 22 6.60 0.25 5.70
N VAL A 23 7.62 -0.10 4.92
CA VAL A 23 8.93 -0.50 5.48
C VAL A 23 9.60 0.65 6.24
N THR A 24 9.56 1.85 5.69
CA THR A 24 10.18 3.02 6.33
C THR A 24 9.51 3.37 7.66
N GLU A 25 8.19 3.43 7.67
CA GLU A 25 7.42 3.81 8.87
C GLU A 25 7.44 2.70 9.93
N LEU A 26 7.38 1.41 9.52
CA LEU A 26 7.52 0.28 10.43
C LEU A 26 8.91 0.25 11.07
N ALA A 27 9.98 0.43 10.29
CA ALA A 27 11.34 0.47 10.81
C ALA A 27 11.50 1.59 11.85
N ALA A 28 11.04 2.79 11.56
CA ALA A 28 11.04 3.91 12.49
C ALA A 28 10.19 3.62 13.74
N GLY A 29 9.03 2.98 13.58
CA GLY A 29 8.18 2.56 14.70
C GLY A 29 8.86 1.56 15.63
N LEU A 30 9.53 0.55 15.07
CA LEU A 30 10.30 -0.44 15.84
C LEU A 30 11.49 0.18 16.55
N THR A 31 12.18 1.13 15.93
CA THR A 31 13.29 1.86 16.56
C THR A 31 12.81 2.69 17.76
N ARG A 32 11.64 3.36 17.66
CA ARG A 32 11.01 4.06 18.81
C ARG A 32 10.66 3.10 19.96
N ARG A 33 10.50 1.81 19.69
CA ARG A 33 10.25 0.75 20.68
C ARG A 33 11.55 0.14 21.26
N GLY A 34 12.71 0.67 20.89
CA GLY A 34 14.00 0.26 21.43
C GLY A 34 14.69 -0.87 20.66
N HIS A 35 14.25 -1.19 19.45
CA HIS A 35 14.95 -2.13 18.57
C HIS A 35 16.05 -1.42 17.76
N GLU A 36 17.15 -2.12 17.50
CA GLU A 36 18.18 -1.73 16.53
C GLU A 36 17.76 -2.28 15.15
N VAL A 37 17.39 -1.38 14.22
CA VAL A 37 16.82 -1.77 12.94
C VAL A 37 17.77 -1.43 11.79
N HIS A 38 18.12 -2.44 10.99
CA HIS A 38 18.94 -2.34 9.79
C HIS A 38 18.11 -2.71 8.57
N VAL A 39 17.91 -1.76 7.65
CA VAL A 39 17.15 -1.96 6.42
C VAL A 39 18.11 -2.18 5.26
N PHE A 40 18.04 -3.34 4.63
CA PHE A 40 18.78 -3.70 3.42
C PHE A 40 17.87 -3.48 2.21
N THR A 41 18.26 -2.56 1.33
CA THR A 41 17.44 -2.13 0.20
C THR A 41 18.29 -1.88 -1.04
N ARG A 42 17.67 -1.77 -2.20
CA ARG A 42 18.38 -1.41 -3.43
C ARG A 42 18.75 0.08 -3.44
N ARG A 43 19.91 0.38 -4.04
CA ARG A 43 20.37 1.74 -4.27
C ARG A 43 19.81 2.32 -5.56
N HIS A 44 19.62 3.63 -5.59
CA HIS A 44 19.40 4.39 -6.82
C HIS A 44 20.50 5.46 -6.95
N LEU A 45 20.33 6.63 -6.35
CA LEU A 45 21.33 7.72 -6.39
C LEU A 45 21.91 8.03 -5.01
N GLN A 46 21.41 7.39 -3.96
CA GLN A 46 21.78 7.65 -2.58
C GLN A 46 23.14 7.02 -2.24
N HIS A 47 23.70 7.40 -1.09
CA HIS A 47 24.87 6.73 -0.51
C HIS A 47 24.57 5.27 -0.17
N HIS A 48 25.60 4.44 -0.09
CA HIS A 48 25.46 3.03 0.26
C HIS A 48 24.94 2.82 1.70
N TYR A 49 25.23 3.76 2.58
CA TYR A 49 24.81 3.71 3.98
C TYR A 49 24.41 5.09 4.49
N ASP A 50 23.32 5.13 5.24
CA ASP A 50 22.87 6.28 6.03
C ASP A 50 22.19 5.78 7.31
N CYS A 51 22.20 6.62 8.36
CA CYS A 51 21.35 6.45 9.52
C CYS A 51 20.33 7.60 9.55
N ILE A 52 19.06 7.27 9.35
CA ILE A 52 17.95 8.22 9.28
C ILE A 52 16.91 7.79 10.33
N ASP A 53 16.48 8.70 11.19
CA ASP A 53 15.56 8.43 12.31
C ASP A 53 15.99 7.23 13.17
N ALA A 54 17.31 7.08 13.41
CA ALA A 54 17.95 5.97 14.10
C ALA A 54 17.77 4.59 13.43
N VAL A 55 17.32 4.54 12.18
CA VAL A 55 17.27 3.35 11.33
C VAL A 55 18.51 3.33 10.43
N HIS A 56 19.19 2.18 10.36
CA HIS A 56 20.40 1.98 9.56
C HIS A 56 20.03 1.48 8.16
N TYR A 57 20.17 2.31 7.12
CA TYR A 57 19.88 1.95 5.72
C TYR A 57 21.14 1.47 5.01
N HIS A 58 21.18 0.21 4.62
CA HIS A 58 22.21 -0.42 3.79
C HIS A 58 21.68 -0.58 2.37
N ARG A 59 22.20 0.21 1.42
CA ARG A 59 21.75 0.19 0.03
C ARG A 59 22.77 -0.55 -0.83
N VAL A 60 22.26 -1.52 -1.59
CA VAL A 60 23.10 -2.37 -2.44
C VAL A 60 22.92 -2.05 -3.91
N ASP A 61 24.01 -2.11 -4.66
CA ASP A 61 23.98 -2.20 -6.11
C ASP A 61 23.74 -3.65 -6.51
N HIS A 62 23.00 -3.86 -7.57
CA HIS A 62 22.77 -5.19 -8.12
C HIS A 62 22.77 -5.13 -9.65
N GLY A 63 23.14 -6.25 -10.28
CA GLY A 63 23.05 -6.41 -11.73
C GLY A 63 21.61 -6.51 -12.21
N LEU A 64 21.41 -6.21 -13.48
CA LEU A 64 20.17 -6.51 -14.19
C LEU A 64 20.28 -7.87 -14.87
N ALA A 65 19.19 -8.62 -14.88
CA ALA A 65 19.04 -9.88 -15.63
C ALA A 65 18.06 -9.69 -16.80
N HIS A 66 17.81 -10.78 -17.53
CA HIS A 66 16.88 -10.76 -18.68
C HIS A 66 15.43 -10.53 -18.27
N ASP A 67 15.11 -10.82 -17.00
CA ASP A 67 13.76 -10.72 -16.44
C ASP A 67 13.81 -10.17 -15.02
N ALA A 68 12.66 -9.72 -14.52
CA ALA A 68 12.61 -9.08 -13.21
C ALA A 68 12.75 -10.08 -12.05
N VAL A 69 12.37 -11.36 -12.20
CA VAL A 69 12.54 -12.35 -11.12
C VAL A 69 14.03 -12.60 -10.89
N SER A 70 14.78 -12.85 -11.96
CA SER A 70 16.24 -13.00 -11.89
C SER A 70 16.94 -11.71 -11.41
N THR A 71 16.46 -10.55 -11.84
CA THR A 71 16.97 -9.26 -11.34
C THR A 71 16.75 -9.10 -9.85
N MET A 72 15.56 -9.48 -9.34
CA MET A 72 15.29 -9.46 -7.89
C MET A 72 16.17 -10.47 -7.14
N ASP A 73 16.47 -11.64 -7.72
CA ASP A 73 17.37 -12.62 -7.10
C ASP A 73 18.82 -12.08 -7.01
N TYR A 74 19.32 -11.37 -8.03
CA TYR A 74 20.62 -10.68 -7.94
C TYR A 74 20.63 -9.64 -6.83
N MET A 75 19.57 -8.87 -6.68
CA MET A 75 19.40 -7.94 -5.57
C MET A 75 19.41 -8.68 -4.23
N CYS A 76 18.68 -9.79 -4.11
CA CYS A 76 18.65 -10.60 -2.89
C CYS A 76 20.03 -11.13 -2.50
N LYS A 77 20.82 -11.59 -3.48
CA LYS A 77 22.22 -12.02 -3.26
C LYS A 77 23.11 -10.88 -2.77
N ALA A 78 22.98 -9.69 -3.37
CA ALA A 78 23.71 -8.51 -2.93
C ALA A 78 23.31 -8.07 -1.52
N MET A 79 22.02 -8.14 -1.17
CA MET A 79 21.52 -7.87 0.18
C MET A 79 22.06 -8.88 1.19
N ALA A 80 22.06 -10.18 0.86
CA ALA A 80 22.59 -11.23 1.73
C ALA A 80 24.12 -11.10 1.94
N HIS A 81 24.85 -10.70 0.89
CA HIS A 81 26.28 -10.39 1.01
C HIS A 81 26.52 -9.19 1.95
N ARG A 82 25.77 -8.10 1.76
CA ARG A 82 25.85 -6.93 2.64
C ARG A 82 25.45 -7.26 4.09
N PHE A 83 24.43 -8.10 4.28
CA PHE A 83 24.07 -8.62 5.60
C PHE A 83 25.23 -9.36 6.28
N HIS A 84 25.94 -10.21 5.52
CA HIS A 84 27.13 -10.92 6.04
C HIS A 84 28.23 -9.95 6.49
N GLU A 85 28.55 -8.94 5.68
CA GLU A 85 29.54 -7.90 6.05
C GLU A 85 29.13 -7.20 7.34
N VAL A 86 27.87 -6.74 7.43
CA VAL A 86 27.37 -6.03 8.61
C VAL A 86 27.38 -6.93 9.83
N THR A 87 26.94 -8.19 9.71
CA THR A 87 26.99 -9.18 10.79
C THR A 87 28.42 -9.40 11.33
N SER A 88 29.41 -9.40 10.43
CA SER A 88 30.82 -9.55 10.80
C SER A 88 31.36 -8.34 11.58
N MET A 89 30.81 -7.14 11.36
CA MET A 89 31.21 -5.91 12.01
C MET A 89 30.54 -5.68 13.38
N ILE A 90 29.24 -5.95 13.47
CA ILE A 90 28.42 -5.56 14.64
C ILE A 90 27.86 -6.75 15.43
N GLY A 91 28.08 -7.98 14.97
CA GLY A 91 27.55 -9.20 15.59
C GLY A 91 26.22 -9.66 14.98
N LYS A 92 25.66 -10.72 15.58
CA LYS A 92 24.46 -11.40 15.05
C LYS A 92 23.20 -10.55 15.12
N PHE A 93 22.32 -10.79 14.16
CA PHE A 93 20.94 -10.34 14.18
C PHE A 93 20.03 -11.38 14.85
N ASP A 94 19.02 -10.90 15.58
CA ASP A 94 18.05 -11.76 16.27
C ASP A 94 17.04 -12.33 15.28
N LEU A 95 16.68 -11.56 14.25
CA LEU A 95 15.76 -11.99 13.19
C LEU A 95 15.99 -11.26 11.86
N ALA A 96 15.49 -11.89 10.77
CA ALA A 96 15.43 -11.36 9.42
C ALA A 96 13.96 -11.18 9.01
N HIS A 97 13.57 -9.99 8.57
CA HIS A 97 12.21 -9.68 8.13
C HIS A 97 12.20 -9.20 6.68
N ALA A 98 11.68 -10.01 5.78
CA ALA A 98 11.54 -9.68 4.36
C ALA A 98 10.12 -9.21 4.01
N HIS A 99 10.02 -8.42 2.95
CA HIS A 99 8.75 -7.86 2.47
C HIS A 99 8.49 -8.23 1.01
N ASP A 100 7.39 -8.93 0.77
CA ASP A 100 6.95 -9.47 -0.52
C ASP A 100 7.94 -10.45 -1.18
N TRP A 101 7.54 -11.02 -2.29
CA TRP A 101 8.32 -11.97 -3.09
C TRP A 101 9.69 -11.42 -3.51
N SER A 102 9.76 -10.11 -3.72
CA SER A 102 10.97 -9.45 -4.23
C SER A 102 12.18 -9.57 -3.30
N THR A 103 11.98 -9.87 -2.01
CA THR A 103 13.05 -10.05 -1.02
C THR A 103 12.97 -11.39 -0.26
N ALA A 104 12.03 -12.26 -0.63
CA ALA A 104 11.90 -13.58 0.00
C ALA A 104 13.19 -14.42 -0.10
N ASN A 105 13.90 -14.34 -1.23
CA ASN A 105 15.17 -15.03 -1.41
C ASN A 105 16.29 -14.47 -0.52
N ALA A 106 16.32 -13.15 -0.24
CA ALA A 106 17.30 -12.57 0.68
C ALA A 106 17.12 -13.16 2.10
N MET A 107 15.89 -13.24 2.59
CA MET A 107 15.55 -13.91 3.84
C MET A 107 16.02 -15.39 3.83
N LYS A 108 15.71 -16.12 2.75
CA LYS A 108 16.12 -17.53 2.60
C LYS A 108 17.64 -17.68 2.72
N TYR A 109 18.43 -16.86 2.01
CA TYR A 109 19.89 -16.90 2.07
C TYR A 109 20.41 -16.63 3.48
N VAL A 110 19.75 -15.74 4.24
CA VAL A 110 20.12 -15.44 5.62
C VAL A 110 19.74 -16.59 6.56
N ILE A 111 18.57 -17.19 6.42
CA ILE A 111 18.15 -18.39 7.18
C ILE A 111 19.17 -19.52 6.97
N ASP A 112 19.46 -19.85 5.70
CA ASP A 112 20.33 -20.96 5.34
C ASP A 112 21.78 -20.77 5.81
N GLY A 113 22.31 -19.53 5.69
CA GLY A 113 23.69 -19.20 6.00
C GLY A 113 23.98 -18.90 7.49
N PHE A 114 23.01 -18.33 8.20
CA PHE A 114 23.22 -17.80 9.56
C PHE A 114 22.30 -18.39 10.61
N ARG A 115 21.31 -19.21 10.21
CA ARG A 115 20.27 -19.79 11.07
C ARG A 115 19.48 -18.72 11.85
N THR A 116 19.37 -17.53 11.27
CA THR A 116 18.58 -16.44 11.83
C THR A 116 17.11 -16.69 11.52
N PRO A 117 16.17 -16.63 12.49
CA PRO A 117 14.74 -16.78 12.21
C PRO A 117 14.27 -15.78 11.16
N GLY A 118 13.46 -16.23 10.21
CA GLY A 118 12.98 -15.40 9.10
C GLY A 118 11.48 -15.15 9.17
N ILE A 119 11.08 -13.90 9.01
CA ILE A 119 9.68 -13.48 8.88
C ILE A 119 9.47 -12.91 7.48
N LEU A 120 8.35 -13.23 6.85
CA LEU A 120 7.97 -12.65 5.57
C LEU A 120 6.63 -11.95 5.70
N THR A 121 6.61 -10.63 5.46
CA THR A 121 5.35 -9.90 5.28
C THR A 121 4.92 -9.96 3.82
N MET A 122 3.72 -10.46 3.58
CA MET A 122 3.06 -10.43 2.28
C MET A 122 2.12 -9.24 2.20
N HIS A 123 2.32 -8.39 1.18
CA HIS A 123 1.47 -7.22 0.90
C HIS A 123 0.44 -7.50 -0.18
N SER A 124 0.71 -8.46 -1.04
CA SER A 124 -0.20 -8.95 -2.09
C SER A 124 0.31 -10.28 -2.62
N THR A 125 -0.50 -10.96 -3.44
CA THR A 125 -0.07 -12.13 -4.21
C THR A 125 -0.08 -11.82 -5.70
N GLU A 126 0.70 -12.54 -6.48
CA GLU A 126 0.64 -12.47 -7.95
C GLU A 126 -0.74 -12.90 -8.47
N TYR A 127 -1.36 -13.89 -7.82
CA TYR A 127 -2.73 -14.31 -8.12
C TYR A 127 -3.71 -13.13 -8.03
N GLY A 128 -3.69 -12.39 -6.91
CA GLY A 128 -4.56 -11.21 -6.71
C GLY A 128 -4.25 -10.07 -7.68
N ARG A 129 -2.96 -9.80 -7.95
CA ARG A 129 -2.53 -8.81 -8.95
C ARG A 129 -2.96 -9.15 -10.37
N ALA A 130 -3.02 -10.44 -10.69
CA ALA A 130 -3.40 -10.98 -11.99
C ALA A 130 -4.92 -11.18 -12.16
N GLY A 131 -5.75 -10.53 -11.33
CA GLY A 131 -7.20 -10.60 -11.44
C GLY A 131 -7.82 -11.89 -10.92
N ASN A 132 -7.18 -12.55 -9.96
CA ASN A 132 -7.57 -13.84 -9.38
C ASN A 132 -7.50 -15.00 -10.39
N VAL A 133 -6.52 -14.94 -11.29
CA VAL A 133 -6.28 -15.96 -12.31
C VAL A 133 -4.84 -16.46 -12.22
N PHE A 134 -4.65 -17.75 -12.43
CA PHE A 134 -3.33 -18.37 -12.54
C PHE A 134 -2.80 -18.27 -13.97
N HIS A 135 -1.92 -17.31 -14.22
CA HIS A 135 -1.21 -17.21 -15.49
C HIS A 135 0.09 -18.02 -15.47
N ASN A 136 0.50 -18.54 -16.62
CA ASN A 136 1.79 -19.21 -16.82
C ASN A 136 2.93 -18.21 -17.10
N GLY A 137 4.09 -18.72 -17.42
CA GLY A 137 5.27 -17.90 -17.74
C GLY A 137 5.75 -17.10 -16.54
N TYR A 138 5.97 -15.83 -16.74
CA TYR A 138 6.53 -14.91 -15.75
C TYR A 138 5.73 -14.84 -14.44
N ALA A 139 4.41 -14.77 -14.53
CA ALA A 139 3.52 -14.77 -13.37
C ALA A 139 3.66 -16.07 -12.53
N LYS A 140 3.89 -17.21 -13.18
CA LYS A 140 4.17 -18.46 -12.48
C LYS A 140 5.47 -18.38 -11.67
N TRP A 141 6.54 -17.82 -12.24
CA TRP A 141 7.81 -17.69 -11.53
C TRP A 141 7.70 -16.78 -10.27
N ILE A 142 6.92 -15.70 -10.37
CA ILE A 142 6.64 -14.88 -9.19
C ILE A 142 5.90 -15.71 -8.13
N ARG A 143 4.83 -16.42 -8.51
CA ARG A 143 4.07 -17.26 -7.57
C ARG A 143 4.92 -18.37 -6.95
N ASP A 144 5.80 -18.99 -7.71
CA ASP A 144 6.72 -20.01 -7.21
C ASP A 144 7.67 -19.40 -6.15
N THR A 145 8.13 -18.16 -6.36
CA THR A 145 8.96 -17.42 -5.40
C THR A 145 8.15 -17.02 -4.15
N GLU A 146 6.91 -16.54 -4.31
CA GLU A 146 5.99 -16.25 -3.20
C GLU A 146 5.75 -17.52 -2.36
N SER A 147 5.39 -18.63 -3.00
CA SER A 147 5.16 -19.91 -2.34
C SER A 147 6.41 -20.39 -1.59
N SER A 148 7.57 -20.39 -2.25
CA SER A 148 8.85 -20.78 -1.63
C SER A 148 9.16 -19.88 -0.43
N GLY A 149 9.01 -18.56 -0.56
CA GLY A 149 9.22 -17.61 0.53
C GLY A 149 8.30 -17.90 1.72
N CYS A 150 7.02 -18.12 1.46
CA CYS A 150 6.04 -18.45 2.50
C CYS A 150 6.39 -19.72 3.26
N HIS A 151 6.87 -20.78 2.57
CA HIS A 151 7.25 -22.04 3.22
C HIS A 151 8.57 -21.93 3.99
N ASN A 152 9.56 -21.18 3.48
CA ASN A 152 10.85 -21.03 4.11
C ASN A 152 10.83 -20.10 5.34
N ALA A 153 9.92 -19.13 5.41
CA ALA A 153 9.79 -18.25 6.56
C ALA A 153 9.43 -19.01 7.84
N THR A 154 9.94 -18.61 8.98
CA THR A 154 9.54 -19.15 10.31
C THR A 154 8.10 -18.74 10.63
N ALA A 155 7.72 -17.49 10.35
CA ALA A 155 6.38 -16.98 10.45
C ALA A 155 6.06 -16.04 9.27
N LEU A 156 4.78 -15.86 8.98
CA LEU A 156 4.27 -14.93 7.99
C LEU A 156 3.46 -13.83 8.65
N ILE A 157 3.57 -12.64 8.11
CA ILE A 157 2.66 -11.54 8.39
C ILE A 157 1.83 -11.29 7.13
N ALA A 158 0.52 -11.38 7.22
CA ALA A 158 -0.42 -10.93 6.21
C ALA A 158 -1.02 -9.59 6.62
N VAL A 159 -1.14 -8.66 5.67
CA VAL A 159 -1.65 -7.30 5.96
C VAL A 159 -3.17 -7.24 6.17
N SER A 160 -3.87 -8.36 5.98
CA SER A 160 -5.32 -8.51 6.20
C SER A 160 -5.70 -9.98 6.39
N TYR A 161 -6.87 -10.24 6.97
CA TYR A 161 -7.45 -11.58 7.02
C TYR A 161 -7.78 -12.09 5.62
N PHE A 162 -8.24 -11.21 4.72
CA PHE A 162 -8.45 -11.54 3.32
C PHE A 162 -7.18 -12.11 2.67
N LEU A 163 -6.04 -11.44 2.85
CA LEU A 163 -4.77 -11.93 2.31
C LEU A 163 -4.29 -13.20 3.03
N ALA A 164 -4.50 -13.32 4.33
CA ALA A 164 -4.19 -14.53 5.07
C ALA A 164 -4.94 -15.76 4.52
N ASP A 165 -6.23 -15.61 4.24
CA ASP A 165 -7.05 -16.65 3.62
C ASP A 165 -6.61 -16.96 2.18
N GLU A 166 -6.18 -15.94 1.42
CA GLU A 166 -5.62 -16.14 0.09
C GLU A 166 -4.33 -16.95 0.15
N LEU A 167 -3.40 -16.63 1.05
CA LEU A 167 -2.15 -17.39 1.23
C LEU A 167 -2.40 -18.85 1.62
N ARG A 168 -3.35 -19.09 2.52
CA ARG A 168 -3.77 -20.46 2.89
C ARG A 168 -4.32 -21.23 1.71
N ARG A 169 -5.17 -20.61 0.92
CA ARG A 169 -5.89 -21.22 -0.20
C ARG A 169 -4.98 -21.52 -1.39
N ILE A 170 -4.09 -20.58 -1.76
CA ILE A 170 -3.29 -20.69 -3.00
C ILE A 170 -1.90 -21.29 -2.78
N TYR A 171 -1.28 -21.06 -1.59
CA TYR A 171 0.06 -21.56 -1.27
C TYR A 171 0.06 -22.65 -0.20
N TRP A 172 -1.12 -23.05 0.29
CA TRP A 172 -1.27 -24.12 1.30
C TRP A 172 -0.48 -23.86 2.58
N VAL A 173 -0.33 -22.58 2.94
CA VAL A 173 0.40 -22.20 4.16
C VAL A 173 -0.41 -22.62 5.38
N PRO A 174 0.19 -23.29 6.38
CA PRO A 174 -0.46 -23.62 7.64
C PRO A 174 -0.93 -22.35 8.37
N GLY A 175 -2.16 -22.38 8.89
CA GLY A 175 -2.77 -21.19 9.49
C GLY A 175 -2.05 -20.67 10.73
N GLU A 176 -1.47 -21.58 11.53
CA GLU A 176 -0.68 -21.26 12.72
C GLU A 176 0.62 -20.46 12.42
N LYS A 177 1.07 -20.50 11.17
CA LYS A 177 2.23 -19.76 10.69
C LYS A 177 1.89 -18.32 10.29
N ILE A 178 0.61 -17.99 10.08
CA ILE A 178 0.17 -16.70 9.55
C ILE A 178 -0.37 -15.83 10.67
N HIS A 179 0.25 -14.69 10.86
CA HIS A 179 -0.19 -13.62 11.75
C HIS A 179 -0.76 -12.48 10.91
N VAL A 180 -1.87 -11.89 11.35
CA VAL A 180 -2.44 -10.72 10.66
C VAL A 180 -2.02 -9.46 11.39
N VAL A 181 -1.32 -8.57 10.66
CA VAL A 181 -0.94 -7.24 11.15
C VAL A 181 -1.34 -6.22 10.09
N HIS A 182 -2.38 -5.46 10.36
CA HIS A 182 -2.86 -4.41 9.46
C HIS A 182 -1.80 -3.32 9.26
N ASN A 183 -1.83 -2.64 8.10
CA ASN A 183 -0.99 -1.48 7.86
C ASN A 183 -1.41 -0.27 8.69
N GLY A 184 -0.52 0.70 8.78
CA GLY A 184 -0.77 1.99 9.41
C GLY A 184 -0.66 3.16 8.45
N VAL A 185 -0.96 4.34 8.97
CA VAL A 185 -0.74 5.61 8.28
C VAL A 185 -0.10 6.62 9.24
N ASN A 186 0.74 7.50 8.72
CA ASN A 186 1.23 8.66 9.46
C ASN A 186 0.18 9.75 9.40
N TYR A 187 -0.84 9.65 10.26
CA TYR A 187 -1.98 10.58 10.28
C TYR A 187 -1.55 12.00 10.64
N ARG A 188 -0.46 12.18 11.40
CA ARG A 188 0.05 13.51 11.78
C ARG A 188 0.59 14.31 10.59
N ALA A 189 0.97 13.65 9.49
CA ALA A 189 1.35 14.33 8.25
C ALA A 189 0.19 15.11 7.61
N TYR A 190 -1.04 14.88 8.06
CA TYR A 190 -2.25 15.56 7.58
C TYR A 190 -2.72 16.66 8.54
N ASP A 191 -2.01 16.95 9.63
CA ASP A 191 -2.33 18.00 10.57
C ASP A 191 -1.91 19.39 10.06
N GLY A 192 -2.34 20.44 10.78
CA GLY A 192 -2.02 21.82 10.46
C GLY A 192 -3.07 22.51 9.59
N PHE A 193 -2.89 23.81 9.39
CA PHE A 193 -3.81 24.61 8.60
C PHE A 193 -3.61 24.37 7.10
N LEU A 194 -4.71 24.25 6.36
CA LEU A 194 -4.76 24.22 4.91
C LEU A 194 -6.03 24.93 4.44
N ASN A 195 -5.94 25.75 3.40
CA ASN A 195 -7.10 26.31 2.73
C ASN A 195 -7.47 25.44 1.51
N PRO A 196 -8.53 24.61 1.58
CA PRO A 196 -8.90 23.74 0.48
C PRO A 196 -9.24 24.50 -0.82
N ALA A 197 -9.76 25.72 -0.71
CA ALA A 197 -10.12 26.53 -1.87
C ALA A 197 -8.89 26.92 -2.71
N GLU A 198 -7.78 27.25 -2.06
CA GLU A 198 -6.51 27.56 -2.74
C GLU A 198 -5.94 26.35 -3.47
N ILE A 199 -6.05 25.15 -2.86
CA ILE A 199 -5.60 23.92 -3.51
C ILE A 199 -6.49 23.58 -4.70
N LYS A 200 -7.83 23.62 -4.53
CA LYS A 200 -8.78 23.40 -5.63
C LYS A 200 -8.52 24.36 -6.80
N ALA A 201 -8.25 25.65 -6.52
CA ALA A 201 -7.97 26.66 -7.54
C ALA A 201 -6.75 26.34 -8.42
N ARG A 202 -5.69 25.67 -7.87
CA ARG A 202 -4.52 25.23 -8.65
C ARG A 202 -4.88 24.26 -9.77
N TYR A 203 -6.00 23.55 -9.63
CA TYR A 203 -6.54 22.60 -10.60
C TYR A 203 -7.72 23.15 -11.40
N GLY A 204 -7.95 24.49 -11.35
CA GLY A 204 -9.04 25.14 -12.06
C GLY A 204 -10.43 24.85 -11.48
N LEU A 205 -10.51 24.44 -10.22
CA LEU A 205 -11.75 24.09 -9.54
C LEU A 205 -12.23 25.24 -8.64
N ALA A 206 -13.53 25.52 -8.65
CA ALA A 206 -14.13 26.46 -7.71
C ALA A 206 -14.13 25.86 -6.28
N PRO A 207 -14.15 26.71 -5.22
CA PRO A 207 -14.11 26.23 -3.84
C PRO A 207 -15.18 25.21 -3.49
N MET A 208 -16.39 25.39 -4.02
CA MET A 208 -17.55 24.54 -3.74
C MET A 208 -17.74 23.39 -4.76
N THR A 209 -16.87 23.25 -5.75
CA THR A 209 -16.94 22.15 -6.70
C THR A 209 -16.86 20.81 -5.97
N PRO A 210 -17.88 19.93 -6.06
CA PRO A 210 -17.81 18.59 -5.48
C PRO A 210 -16.67 17.79 -6.11
N THR A 211 -15.82 17.20 -5.27
CA THR A 211 -14.61 16.52 -5.75
C THR A 211 -14.49 15.10 -5.20
N VAL A 212 -14.25 14.15 -6.10
CA VAL A 212 -13.98 12.75 -5.81
C VAL A 212 -12.53 12.44 -6.19
N MET A 213 -11.77 11.80 -5.31
CA MET A 213 -10.38 11.43 -5.58
C MET A 213 -10.20 9.92 -5.58
N ALA A 214 -9.41 9.43 -6.51
CA ALA A 214 -8.88 8.07 -6.49
C ALA A 214 -7.37 8.09 -6.70
N ILE A 215 -6.64 7.24 -5.97
CA ILE A 215 -5.20 7.11 -6.08
C ILE A 215 -4.87 5.63 -6.22
N ALA A 216 -4.35 5.22 -7.37
CA ALA A 216 -4.00 3.83 -7.61
C ALA A 216 -3.06 3.67 -8.80
N ARG A 217 -2.31 2.58 -8.81
CA ARG A 217 -1.71 2.11 -10.05
C ARG A 217 -2.82 1.74 -11.03
N MET A 218 -2.76 2.25 -12.26
CA MET A 218 -3.78 2.00 -13.28
C MET A 218 -3.62 0.61 -13.87
N THR A 219 -4.27 -0.35 -13.22
CA THR A 219 -4.35 -1.77 -13.59
C THR A 219 -5.78 -2.27 -13.42
N ALA A 220 -6.16 -3.33 -14.10
CA ALA A 220 -7.48 -3.96 -13.96
C ALA A 220 -7.83 -4.30 -12.51
N GLN A 221 -6.84 -4.71 -11.70
CA GLN A 221 -7.00 -4.97 -10.27
C GLN A 221 -7.59 -3.76 -9.52
N LYS A 222 -7.14 -2.54 -9.84
CA LYS A 222 -7.51 -1.30 -9.13
C LYS A 222 -8.82 -0.67 -9.61
N GLY A 223 -9.40 -1.15 -10.70
CA GLY A 223 -10.77 -0.83 -11.11
C GLY A 223 -11.06 0.64 -11.43
N ILE A 224 -10.04 1.43 -11.82
CA ILE A 224 -10.22 2.85 -12.15
C ILE A 224 -11.20 3.02 -13.33
N ASP A 225 -11.28 2.05 -14.22
CA ASP A 225 -12.28 1.99 -15.30
C ASP A 225 -13.72 1.96 -14.76
N LEU A 226 -13.98 1.22 -13.67
CA LEU A 226 -15.31 1.20 -13.01
C LEU A 226 -15.67 2.59 -12.45
N LEU A 227 -14.69 3.30 -11.89
CA LEU A 227 -14.89 4.65 -11.39
C LEU A 227 -15.19 5.61 -12.55
N VAL A 228 -14.45 5.51 -13.65
CA VAL A 228 -14.68 6.32 -14.86
C VAL A 228 -16.08 6.05 -15.41
N ASP A 229 -16.50 4.79 -15.51
CA ASP A 229 -17.84 4.40 -15.97
C ASP A 229 -18.96 4.90 -15.04
N SER A 230 -18.68 5.20 -13.77
CA SER A 230 -19.64 5.77 -12.81
C SER A 230 -19.88 7.27 -13.00
N VAL A 231 -18.95 7.99 -13.65
CA VAL A 231 -18.97 9.47 -13.76
C VAL A 231 -20.26 10.00 -14.42
N PRO A 232 -20.74 9.48 -15.57
CA PRO A 232 -21.96 9.97 -16.18
C PRO A 232 -23.20 9.84 -15.27
N MET A 233 -23.25 8.79 -14.45
CA MET A 233 -24.36 8.52 -13.52
C MET A 233 -24.38 9.54 -12.38
N VAL A 234 -23.23 9.83 -11.77
CA VAL A 234 -23.11 10.83 -10.71
C VAL A 234 -23.38 12.23 -11.28
N ARG A 235 -22.82 12.54 -12.46
CA ARG A 235 -23.00 13.83 -13.13
C ARG A 235 -24.46 14.15 -13.48
N ALA A 236 -25.29 13.13 -13.66
CA ALA A 236 -26.73 13.34 -13.90
C ALA A 236 -27.42 14.11 -12.77
N SER A 237 -26.98 13.92 -11.52
CA SER A 237 -27.51 14.63 -10.34
C SER A 237 -26.58 15.74 -9.85
N TYR A 238 -25.28 15.66 -10.15
CA TYR A 238 -24.24 16.62 -9.74
C TYR A 238 -23.42 17.06 -10.96
N PRO A 239 -23.95 17.97 -11.82
CA PRO A 239 -23.31 18.31 -13.11
C PRO A 239 -21.89 18.83 -13.00
N ASP A 240 -21.58 19.54 -11.90
CA ASP A 240 -20.27 20.17 -11.64
C ASP A 240 -19.27 19.23 -10.96
N VAL A 241 -19.63 17.97 -10.67
CA VAL A 241 -18.72 17.05 -10.00
C VAL A 241 -17.42 16.84 -10.78
N LYS A 242 -16.28 16.87 -10.09
CA LYS A 242 -14.96 16.62 -10.67
C LYS A 242 -14.28 15.45 -9.99
N TYR A 243 -13.58 14.68 -10.79
CA TYR A 243 -12.79 13.54 -10.35
C TYR A 243 -11.31 13.88 -10.51
N ILE A 244 -10.51 13.63 -9.46
CA ILE A 244 -9.05 13.75 -9.51
C ILE A 244 -8.51 12.32 -9.40
N ILE A 245 -7.98 11.79 -10.50
CA ILE A 245 -7.47 10.43 -10.58
C ILE A 245 -5.94 10.51 -10.64
N VAL A 246 -5.28 10.02 -9.59
CA VAL A 246 -3.83 10.07 -9.44
C VAL A 246 -3.23 8.69 -9.64
N GLY A 247 -2.22 8.61 -10.47
CA GLY A 247 -1.43 7.43 -10.72
C GLY A 247 -1.13 7.18 -12.18
N ASP A 248 -0.39 6.11 -12.40
CA ASP A 248 0.05 5.64 -13.71
C ASP A 248 -0.04 4.11 -13.76
N GLY A 249 0.13 3.54 -14.92
CA GLY A 249 0.10 2.09 -15.10
C GLY A 249 -0.25 1.66 -16.54
N PRO A 250 -0.19 0.34 -16.81
CA PRO A 250 -0.39 -0.19 -18.16
C PRO A 250 -1.77 0.12 -18.75
N ASP A 251 -2.79 0.32 -17.92
CA ASP A 251 -4.17 0.57 -18.39
C ASP A 251 -4.49 2.07 -18.54
N ARG A 252 -3.53 2.98 -18.27
CA ARG A 252 -3.77 4.42 -18.30
C ARG A 252 -4.38 4.92 -19.62
N ASP A 253 -3.78 4.53 -20.74
CA ASP A 253 -4.24 4.98 -22.05
C ASP A 253 -5.63 4.44 -22.39
N TYR A 254 -5.93 3.21 -21.97
CA TYR A 254 -7.27 2.63 -22.08
C TYR A 254 -8.28 3.44 -21.25
N ILE A 255 -7.97 3.74 -19.99
CA ILE A 255 -8.85 4.48 -19.09
C ILE A 255 -9.12 5.89 -19.59
N VAL A 256 -8.11 6.59 -20.11
CA VAL A 256 -8.25 7.93 -20.68
C VAL A 256 -9.13 7.89 -21.95
N ARG A 257 -8.89 6.94 -22.86
CA ARG A 257 -9.76 6.77 -24.05
C ARG A 257 -11.22 6.48 -23.64
N ARG A 258 -11.41 5.58 -22.67
CA ARG A 258 -12.74 5.23 -22.15
C ARG A 258 -13.47 6.46 -21.62
N ALA A 259 -12.79 7.34 -20.87
CA ALA A 259 -13.39 8.59 -20.39
C ALA A 259 -13.88 9.50 -21.54
N HIS A 260 -13.15 9.56 -22.64
CA HIS A 260 -13.59 10.32 -23.84
C HIS A 260 -14.79 9.67 -24.53
N GLU A 261 -14.76 8.35 -24.72
CA GLU A 261 -15.84 7.59 -25.38
C GLU A 261 -17.20 7.77 -24.72
N ILE A 262 -17.21 7.80 -23.37
CA ILE A 262 -18.45 7.94 -22.58
C ILE A 262 -18.79 9.40 -22.22
N GLY A 263 -18.05 10.37 -22.72
CA GLY A 263 -18.25 11.80 -22.44
C GLY A 263 -17.95 12.21 -21.00
N ALA A 264 -17.11 11.47 -20.29
CA ALA A 264 -16.71 11.75 -18.90
C ALA A 264 -15.45 12.62 -18.81
N ALA A 265 -14.65 12.72 -19.87
CA ALA A 265 -13.31 13.34 -19.84
C ALA A 265 -13.31 14.78 -19.29
N GLY A 266 -14.32 15.61 -19.59
CA GLY A 266 -14.45 16.97 -19.07
C GLY A 266 -14.67 17.07 -17.54
N SER A 267 -15.01 15.94 -16.89
CA SER A 267 -15.19 15.85 -15.44
C SER A 267 -13.99 15.21 -14.73
N ILE A 268 -12.94 14.80 -15.44
CA ILE A 268 -11.81 14.05 -14.86
C ILE A 268 -10.50 14.81 -15.07
N ILE A 269 -9.72 14.94 -14.00
CA ILE A 269 -8.35 15.44 -13.99
C ILE A 269 -7.43 14.25 -13.71
N PHE A 270 -6.60 13.86 -14.68
CA PHE A 270 -5.61 12.81 -14.52
C PHE A 270 -4.26 13.40 -14.12
N LEU A 271 -3.69 12.92 -13.01
CA LEU A 271 -2.37 13.30 -12.50
C LEU A 271 -1.47 12.06 -12.41
N SER A 272 -0.26 12.12 -12.98
CA SER A 272 0.63 10.95 -12.99
C SER A 272 1.46 10.85 -11.70
N SER A 273 2.15 11.93 -11.29
CA SER A 273 3.12 11.88 -10.19
C SER A 273 3.22 13.22 -9.47
N PRO A 274 2.20 13.64 -8.71
CA PRO A 274 2.34 14.81 -7.85
C PRO A 274 3.40 14.56 -6.77
N SER A 275 4.04 15.61 -6.27
CA SER A 275 4.95 15.51 -5.14
C SER A 275 4.21 15.01 -3.88
N ARG A 276 4.97 14.50 -2.91
CA ARG A 276 4.39 14.01 -1.64
C ARG A 276 3.54 15.08 -0.94
N GLN A 277 4.04 16.32 -0.88
CA GLN A 277 3.31 17.42 -0.22
C GLN A 277 2.05 17.79 -1.00
N GLU A 278 2.16 17.91 -2.32
CA GLU A 278 1.02 18.17 -3.20
C GLU A 278 -0.06 17.10 -3.07
N LEU A 279 0.34 15.83 -2.94
CA LEU A 279 -0.59 14.71 -2.75
C LEU A 279 -1.30 14.79 -1.39
N ILE A 280 -0.60 15.18 -0.31
CA ILE A 280 -1.19 15.40 1.01
C ILE A 280 -2.18 16.56 0.94
N ASP A 281 -1.81 17.69 0.31
CA ASP A 281 -2.66 18.86 0.18
C ASP A 281 -3.93 18.56 -0.62
N LEU A 282 -3.80 17.81 -1.73
CA LEU A 282 -4.93 17.32 -2.52
C LEU A 282 -5.87 16.45 -1.69
N LYS A 283 -5.34 15.43 -0.99
CA LYS A 283 -6.12 14.54 -0.14
C LYS A 283 -6.94 15.31 0.90
N ARG A 284 -6.38 16.38 1.46
CA ARG A 284 -7.06 17.25 2.44
C ARG A 284 -8.09 18.17 1.81
N SER A 285 -8.04 18.39 0.51
CA SER A 285 -8.87 19.38 -0.19
C SER A 285 -10.08 18.81 -0.93
N VAL A 286 -10.07 17.51 -1.26
CA VAL A 286 -11.20 16.83 -1.90
C VAL A 286 -12.30 16.49 -0.90
N ASP A 287 -13.48 16.11 -1.41
CA ASP A 287 -14.65 15.85 -0.57
C ASP A 287 -14.81 14.35 -0.26
N ILE A 288 -14.56 13.48 -1.24
CA ILE A 288 -14.78 12.02 -1.15
C ILE A 288 -13.57 11.29 -1.74
N PHE A 289 -13.21 10.15 -1.15
CA PHE A 289 -12.30 9.18 -1.75
C PHE A 289 -13.05 7.99 -2.33
N ALA A 290 -12.63 7.53 -3.51
CA ALA A 290 -13.10 6.31 -4.14
C ALA A 290 -11.99 5.27 -4.24
N VAL A 291 -12.28 4.04 -3.80
CA VAL A 291 -11.38 2.88 -3.89
C VAL A 291 -12.10 1.78 -4.67
N PRO A 292 -12.08 1.84 -6.03
CA PRO A 292 -12.92 1.03 -6.91
C PRO A 292 -12.33 -0.36 -7.20
N SER A 293 -11.40 -0.86 -6.38
CA SER A 293 -10.60 -2.05 -6.64
C SER A 293 -11.45 -3.31 -6.86
N ARG A 294 -11.05 -4.18 -7.78
CA ARG A 294 -11.57 -5.54 -7.96
C ARG A 294 -10.92 -6.55 -7.01
N ASN A 295 -9.71 -6.26 -6.58
CA ASN A 295 -8.99 -6.98 -5.55
C ASN A 295 -8.09 -5.99 -4.82
N GLU A 296 -8.35 -5.78 -3.52
CA GLU A 296 -7.58 -4.87 -2.67
C GLU A 296 -7.05 -5.66 -1.47
N PRO A 297 -5.77 -6.03 -1.43
CA PRO A 297 -5.24 -6.82 -0.33
C PRO A 297 -5.42 -6.16 1.04
N PHE A 298 -5.25 -4.83 1.11
CA PHE A 298 -5.48 -4.05 2.33
C PHE A 298 -6.16 -2.71 2.06
N GLY A 299 -5.52 -1.83 1.26
CA GLY A 299 -6.05 -0.51 0.95
C GLY A 299 -5.49 0.61 1.83
N ILE A 300 -4.17 0.80 1.86
CA ILE A 300 -3.53 1.92 2.59
C ILE A 300 -4.17 3.27 2.23
N VAL A 301 -4.62 3.45 0.98
CA VAL A 301 -5.27 4.68 0.51
C VAL A 301 -6.56 5.01 1.29
N VAL A 302 -7.25 4.01 1.86
CA VAL A 302 -8.38 4.22 2.77
C VAL A 302 -7.92 4.91 4.04
N LEU A 303 -6.81 4.43 4.62
CA LEU A 303 -6.24 5.04 5.82
C LEU A 303 -5.73 6.46 5.56
N GLU A 304 -5.17 6.70 4.37
CA GLU A 304 -4.72 8.04 3.95
C GLU A 304 -5.89 9.02 3.79
N ALA A 305 -7.02 8.56 3.23
CA ALA A 305 -8.25 9.34 3.15
C ALA A 305 -8.78 9.66 4.55
N TRP A 306 -8.83 8.68 5.44
CA TRP A 306 -9.23 8.86 6.83
C TRP A 306 -8.28 9.77 7.61
N ALA A 307 -6.98 9.68 7.38
CA ALA A 307 -5.99 10.59 7.96
C ALA A 307 -6.24 12.06 7.52
N ALA A 308 -6.73 12.25 6.31
CA ALA A 308 -7.17 13.57 5.81
C ALA A 308 -8.58 13.96 6.29
N GLY A 309 -9.24 13.14 7.11
CA GLY A 309 -10.60 13.37 7.60
C GLY A 309 -11.67 13.23 6.51
N LYS A 310 -11.41 12.43 5.46
CA LYS A 310 -12.30 12.28 4.32
C LYS A 310 -13.01 10.93 4.33
N PRO A 311 -14.31 10.90 3.96
CA PRO A 311 -15.04 9.65 3.81
C PRO A 311 -14.56 8.87 2.58
N VAL A 312 -14.76 7.56 2.64
CA VAL A 312 -14.35 6.64 1.57
C VAL A 312 -15.56 5.88 1.03
N VAL A 313 -15.65 5.77 -0.29
CA VAL A 313 -16.48 4.81 -0.99
C VAL A 313 -15.57 3.73 -1.54
N ALA A 314 -15.65 2.52 -1.00
CA ALA A 314 -14.82 1.38 -1.42
C ALA A 314 -15.69 0.22 -1.91
N THR A 315 -15.18 -0.51 -2.88
CA THR A 315 -15.83 -1.76 -3.32
C THR A 315 -15.71 -2.85 -2.27
N LEU A 316 -16.64 -3.81 -2.26
CA LEU A 316 -16.65 -5.00 -1.39
C LEU A 316 -15.57 -6.02 -1.79
N ALA A 317 -14.36 -5.56 -2.14
CA ALA A 317 -13.29 -6.36 -2.74
C ALA A 317 -12.02 -6.38 -1.88
N GLY A 318 -11.94 -7.37 -0.98
CA GLY A 318 -10.70 -7.62 -0.21
C GLY A 318 -10.66 -7.01 1.18
N GLY A 319 -9.47 -6.59 1.61
CA GLY A 319 -9.15 -6.12 2.96
C GLY A 319 -9.96 -4.93 3.50
N PRO A 320 -10.39 -3.94 2.69
CA PRO A 320 -11.20 -2.84 3.19
C PRO A 320 -12.46 -3.26 3.94
N ARG A 321 -13.03 -4.43 3.62
CA ARG A 321 -14.20 -5.00 4.32
C ARG A 321 -13.95 -5.31 5.79
N GLU A 322 -12.71 -5.40 6.21
CA GLU A 322 -12.33 -5.77 7.58
C GLU A 322 -12.41 -4.59 8.54
N PHE A 323 -12.33 -3.36 8.00
CA PHE A 323 -12.24 -2.16 8.83
C PHE A 323 -13.14 -1.01 8.37
N ILE A 324 -13.69 -1.04 7.16
CA ILE A 324 -14.77 -0.14 6.76
C ILE A 324 -16.09 -0.70 7.28
N TRP A 325 -16.68 0.01 8.22
CA TRP A 325 -18.05 -0.25 8.67
C TRP A 325 -18.99 0.63 7.87
N HIS A 326 -19.78 -0.03 7.02
CA HIS A 326 -20.69 0.65 6.11
C HIS A 326 -21.58 1.64 6.86
N ASP A 327 -21.70 2.87 6.33
CA ASP A 327 -22.47 3.98 6.89
C ASP A 327 -21.99 4.48 8.28
N VAL A 328 -20.81 4.05 8.74
CA VAL A 328 -20.19 4.49 10.00
C VAL A 328 -18.90 5.27 9.78
N ASN A 329 -17.97 4.71 9.01
CA ASN A 329 -16.68 5.34 8.68
C ASN A 329 -16.36 5.33 7.18
N GLY A 330 -17.31 4.87 6.35
CA GLY A 330 -17.22 4.82 4.89
C GLY A 330 -18.37 4.03 4.30
N PHE A 331 -18.41 3.97 2.98
CA PHE A 331 -19.38 3.21 2.22
C PHE A 331 -18.72 2.02 1.55
N LEU A 332 -19.25 0.81 1.80
CA LEU A 332 -18.92 -0.40 1.06
C LEU A 332 -19.99 -0.61 -0.02
N VAL A 333 -19.56 -0.73 -1.27
CA VAL A 333 -20.45 -0.87 -2.43
C VAL A 333 -20.07 -2.07 -3.28
N GLU A 334 -21.00 -2.56 -4.08
CA GLU A 334 -20.74 -3.63 -5.04
C GLU A 334 -19.68 -3.20 -6.08
N THR A 335 -18.91 -4.18 -6.58
CA THR A 335 -17.75 -3.95 -7.47
C THR A 335 -18.21 -3.70 -8.92
N HIS A 336 -18.93 -2.64 -9.14
CA HIS A 336 -19.37 -2.16 -10.47
C HIS A 336 -19.68 -0.66 -10.44
N ALA A 337 -19.79 -0.05 -11.63
CA ALA A 337 -19.97 1.40 -11.79
C ALA A 337 -21.21 1.96 -11.07
N HIS A 338 -22.35 1.24 -11.10
CA HIS A 338 -23.59 1.68 -10.43
C HIS A 338 -23.41 1.73 -8.90
N GLY A 339 -22.73 0.74 -8.30
CA GLY A 339 -22.44 0.73 -6.86
C GLY A 339 -21.59 1.95 -6.46
N LEU A 340 -20.55 2.25 -7.22
CA LEU A 340 -19.72 3.44 -7.00
C LEU A 340 -20.54 4.73 -7.18
N ALA A 341 -21.34 4.82 -8.24
CA ALA A 341 -22.20 5.99 -8.47
C ALA A 341 -23.20 6.21 -7.34
N HIS A 342 -23.82 5.14 -6.85
CA HIS A 342 -24.74 5.19 -5.72
C HIS A 342 -24.04 5.67 -4.44
N GLY A 343 -22.91 5.07 -4.06
CA GLY A 343 -22.17 5.46 -2.86
C GLY A 343 -21.67 6.91 -2.91
N ILE A 344 -21.11 7.33 -4.05
CA ILE A 344 -20.65 8.70 -4.25
C ILE A 344 -21.84 9.68 -4.20
N GLY A 345 -22.94 9.37 -4.90
CA GLY A 345 -24.15 10.21 -4.92
C GLY A 345 -24.77 10.36 -3.53
N SER A 346 -24.82 9.29 -2.74
CA SER A 346 -25.32 9.33 -1.36
C SER A 346 -24.50 10.27 -0.46
N LEU A 347 -23.17 10.24 -0.58
CA LEU A 347 -22.28 11.11 0.19
C LEU A 347 -22.37 12.59 -0.28
N LEU A 348 -22.57 12.83 -1.58
CA LEU A 348 -22.74 14.19 -2.10
C LEU A 348 -24.11 14.80 -1.70
N ALA A 349 -25.11 13.97 -1.42
CA ALA A 349 -26.45 14.42 -1.02
C ALA A 349 -26.49 14.95 0.43
N ASP A 350 -25.61 14.45 1.31
CA ASP A 350 -25.59 14.83 2.73
C ASP A 350 -24.17 15.19 3.18
N HIS A 351 -23.84 16.47 3.10
CA HIS A 351 -22.54 16.98 3.48
C HIS A 351 -22.21 16.84 4.99
N GLU A 352 -23.21 16.83 5.86
CA GLU A 352 -22.99 16.68 7.29
C GLU A 352 -22.64 15.23 7.62
N HIS A 353 -23.40 14.28 7.07
CA HIS A 353 -23.11 12.87 7.18
C HIS A 353 -21.76 12.50 6.56
N CYS A 354 -21.47 13.02 5.36
CA CYS A 354 -20.19 12.90 4.70
C CYS A 354 -19.01 13.29 5.62
N ARG A 355 -19.12 14.45 6.29
CA ARG A 355 -18.12 14.88 7.27
C ARG A 355 -18.07 14.01 8.53
N ALA A 356 -19.19 13.50 8.99
CA ALA A 356 -19.23 12.58 10.14
C ALA A 356 -18.48 11.28 9.87
N LEU A 357 -18.67 10.67 8.69
CA LEU A 357 -17.91 9.48 8.27
C LEU A 357 -16.40 9.75 8.21
N GLY A 358 -16.00 10.91 7.68
CA GLY A 358 -14.58 11.31 7.64
C GLY A 358 -13.99 11.47 9.06
N ARG A 359 -14.73 12.05 10.01
CA ARG A 359 -14.29 12.13 11.41
C ARG A 359 -14.14 10.77 12.07
N ASN A 360 -15.08 9.87 11.84
CA ASN A 360 -15.02 8.50 12.37
C ASN A 360 -13.84 7.73 11.78
N GLY A 361 -13.56 7.89 10.49
CA GLY A 361 -12.37 7.36 9.83
C GLY A 361 -11.08 7.92 10.44
N ARG A 362 -11.02 9.24 10.69
CA ARG A 362 -9.87 9.89 11.34
C ARG A 362 -9.64 9.32 12.74
N GLN A 363 -10.67 9.12 13.54
CA GLN A 363 -10.56 8.49 14.85
C GLN A 363 -10.00 7.05 14.75
N ALA A 364 -10.43 6.28 13.74
CA ALA A 364 -9.94 4.93 13.53
C ALA A 364 -8.42 4.90 13.26
N VAL A 365 -7.88 5.81 12.45
CA VAL A 365 -6.42 5.84 12.20
C VAL A 365 -5.63 6.33 13.40
N GLU A 366 -6.16 7.25 14.19
CA GLU A 366 -5.52 7.72 15.41
C GLU A 366 -5.40 6.64 16.48
N THR A 367 -6.39 5.76 16.57
CA THR A 367 -6.48 4.75 17.64
C THR A 367 -5.96 3.37 17.24
N ALA A 368 -6.26 2.92 16.02
CA ALA A 368 -6.04 1.53 15.59
C ALA A 368 -5.03 1.38 14.44
N PHE A 369 -4.96 2.32 13.50
CA PHE A 369 -4.19 2.17 12.28
C PHE A 369 -3.03 3.18 12.19
N ASN A 370 -2.32 3.43 13.29
CA ASN A 370 -1.10 4.22 13.33
C ASN A 370 0.14 3.31 13.40
N TRP A 371 1.30 3.83 12.99
CA TRP A 371 2.52 3.03 12.92
C TRP A 371 3.07 2.57 14.27
N ASP A 372 2.76 3.25 15.37
CA ASP A 372 3.18 2.79 16.69
C ASP A 372 2.42 1.52 17.09
N ARG A 373 1.13 1.44 16.72
CA ARG A 373 0.32 0.22 16.92
C ARG A 373 0.76 -0.92 16.02
N VAL A 374 1.06 -0.62 14.74
CA VAL A 374 1.59 -1.61 13.79
C VAL A 374 2.92 -2.17 14.28
N ALA A 375 3.84 -1.30 14.73
CA ALA A 375 5.12 -1.72 15.28
C ALA A 375 4.95 -2.61 16.52
N ALA A 376 4.02 -2.27 17.43
CA ALA A 376 3.73 -3.09 18.61
C ALA A 376 3.18 -4.47 18.24
N ASN A 377 2.25 -4.55 17.28
CA ASN A 377 1.71 -5.83 16.82
C ASN A 377 2.77 -6.67 16.11
N THR A 378 3.61 -6.06 15.29
CA THR A 378 4.73 -6.73 14.61
C THR A 378 5.77 -7.25 15.60
N GLU A 379 6.10 -6.46 16.63
CA GLU A 379 6.98 -6.87 17.72
C GLU A 379 6.45 -8.12 18.44
N GLY A 380 5.13 -8.22 18.65
CA GLY A 380 4.49 -9.41 19.21
C GLY A 380 4.77 -10.67 18.37
N VAL A 381 4.76 -10.56 17.04
CA VAL A 381 5.15 -11.67 16.15
C VAL A 381 6.65 -11.99 16.30
N TYR A 382 7.50 -10.99 16.44
CA TYR A 382 8.95 -11.18 16.61
C TYR A 382 9.26 -11.98 17.87
N TYR A 383 8.63 -11.65 19.01
CA TYR A 383 8.82 -12.39 20.26
C TYR A 383 8.28 -13.83 20.22
N ALA A 384 7.37 -14.14 19.31
CA ALA A 384 6.85 -15.49 19.15
C ALA A 384 7.81 -16.42 18.38
N VAL A 385 8.81 -15.87 17.66
CA VAL A 385 9.69 -16.63 16.76
C VAL A 385 11.19 -16.54 17.12
N ALA A 386 11.59 -15.57 17.97
CA ALA A 386 12.98 -15.29 18.34
C ALA A 386 13.52 -16.20 19.48
#